data_7af95423547246e470605d894e395617
#
_entry.id   7af95423547246e470605d894e395617
#
_cell.length_a   1.000
_cell.length_b   1.000
_cell.length_c   1.000
_cell.angle_alpha   90.00
_cell.angle_beta   90.00
_cell.angle_gamma   90.00
#
_symmetry.space_group_name_H-M   'P 1'
#
loop_
_entity.id
_entity.type
_entity.pdbx_description
1 polymer ?
#
loop_
_entity_poly.entity_id
_entity_poly.type
_entity_poly.pdbx_seq_one_letter_code
_entity_poly.pdbx_strand_id
1 'polypeptide(L)'
;MINYDFGDAAKALQVRLATFIADNAIDIPVKWYGGSGRFTTPDNSPWMRDTITVLDEIQDPCKWKRTEGFYTIDLFHPDDSGINSMYDTAKQLRVLFENQVFSNVKTMNVELNPLPDEKPWLRLQLNINFYTEGM
;
A
#
# COMPACT_ATOMS: atom_id res chain seq x y z
N MET A 1 -15.88 14.05 17.50
CA MET A 1 -14.80 14.78 16.78
C MET A 1 -13.60 13.90 16.64
N ILE A 2 -13.08 13.77 15.43
CA ILE A 2 -11.91 12.96 15.16
C ILE A 2 -10.68 13.86 15.17
N ASN A 3 -9.73 13.56 16.03
CA ASN A 3 -8.46 14.27 16.03
C ASN A 3 -7.69 13.89 14.77
N TYR A 4 -7.16 14.89 14.09
CA TYR A 4 -6.33 14.64 12.93
C TYR A 4 -4.97 14.10 13.36
N ASP A 5 -4.62 12.93 12.84
CA ASP A 5 -3.30 12.35 13.03
C ASP A 5 -2.93 11.52 11.80
N PHE A 6 -1.98 12.03 11.03
CA PHE A 6 -1.52 11.34 9.83
C PHE A 6 -0.85 10.00 10.18
N GLY A 7 -0.20 9.89 11.34
CA GLY A 7 0.40 8.64 11.78
C GLY A 7 -0.64 7.53 11.95
N ASP A 8 -1.82 7.87 12.44
CA ASP A 8 -2.92 6.91 12.56
C ASP A 8 -3.41 6.45 11.18
N ALA A 9 -3.47 7.36 10.22
CA ALA A 9 -3.85 7.02 8.85
C ALA A 9 -2.82 6.08 8.20
N ALA A 10 -1.54 6.39 8.36
CA ALA A 10 -0.47 5.55 7.85
C ALA A 10 -0.53 4.14 8.44
N LYS A 11 -0.74 4.06 9.75
CA LYS A 11 -0.90 2.79 10.46
C LYS A 11 -2.12 2.02 9.98
N ALA A 12 -3.23 2.70 9.75
CA ALA A 12 -4.46 2.06 9.27
C ALA A 12 -4.27 1.41 7.90
N LEU A 13 -3.55 2.07 7.01
CA LEU A 13 -3.22 1.50 5.69
C LEU A 13 -2.39 0.22 5.82
N GLN A 14 -1.35 0.26 6.65
CA GLN A 14 -0.47 -0.89 6.85
C GLN A 14 -1.18 -2.05 7.57
N VAL A 15 -2.01 -1.75 8.57
CA VAL A 15 -2.78 -2.76 9.31
C VAL A 15 -3.77 -3.45 8.36
N ARG A 16 -4.41 -2.70 7.47
CA ARG A 16 -5.33 -3.30 6.51
C ARG A 16 -4.63 -4.31 5.60
N LEU A 17 -3.45 -3.98 5.12
CA LEU A 17 -2.65 -4.91 4.32
C LEU A 17 -2.20 -6.12 5.13
N ALA A 18 -1.69 -5.90 6.34
CA ALA A 18 -1.20 -6.97 7.20
C ALA A 18 -2.33 -7.96 7.60
N THR A 19 -3.51 -7.42 7.92
CA THR A 19 -4.67 -8.23 8.28
C THR A 19 -5.13 -9.08 7.09
N PHE A 20 -5.16 -8.50 5.89
CA PHE A 20 -5.52 -9.24 4.69
C PHE A 20 -4.55 -10.39 4.42
N ILE A 21 -3.26 -10.15 4.54
CA ILE A 21 -2.23 -11.17 4.34
C ILE A 21 -2.42 -12.31 5.34
N ALA A 22 -2.66 -11.98 6.61
CA ALA A 22 -2.84 -12.98 7.66
C ALA A 22 -4.13 -13.77 7.46
N ASP A 23 -5.24 -13.10 7.16
CA ASP A 23 -6.56 -13.73 7.02
C ASP A 23 -6.64 -14.66 5.81
N ASN A 24 -5.88 -14.38 4.77
CA ASN A 24 -5.90 -15.16 3.53
C ASN A 24 -4.70 -16.09 3.39
N ALA A 25 -3.89 -16.21 4.44
CA ALA A 25 -2.69 -17.06 4.48
C ALA A 25 -1.77 -16.83 3.27
N ILE A 26 -1.57 -15.57 2.91
CA ILE A 26 -0.72 -15.20 1.79
C ILE A 26 0.74 -15.27 2.25
N ASP A 27 1.52 -16.12 1.60
CA ASP A 27 2.93 -16.33 1.94
C ASP A 27 3.82 -15.41 1.11
N ILE A 28 3.62 -14.11 1.26
CA ILE A 28 4.42 -13.08 0.59
C ILE A 28 4.94 -12.13 1.65
N PRO A 29 6.24 -12.14 1.95
CA PRO A 29 6.81 -11.22 2.93
C PRO A 29 6.75 -9.77 2.46
N VAL A 30 6.59 -8.86 3.40
CA VAL A 30 6.46 -7.42 3.14
C VAL A 30 7.63 -6.69 3.78
N LYS A 31 8.29 -5.87 2.96
CA LYS A 31 9.23 -4.88 3.48
C LYS A 31 8.46 -3.62 3.86
N TRP A 32 8.15 -3.51 5.14
CA TRP A 32 7.30 -2.43 5.64
C TRP A 32 8.01 -1.09 5.66
N TYR A 33 7.33 -0.05 5.14
CA TYR A 33 7.79 1.33 5.23
C TYR A 33 7.86 1.76 6.70
N GLY A 34 9.03 2.28 7.08
CA GLY A 34 9.25 2.65 8.48
C GLY A 34 9.40 1.49 9.44
N GLY A 35 9.49 0.27 8.94
CA GLY A 35 9.67 -0.90 9.78
C GLY A 35 11.03 -0.93 10.48
N SER A 36 11.05 -1.52 11.68
CA SER A 36 12.23 -1.55 12.57
C SER A 36 12.98 -2.84 12.42
N GLY A 37 13.20 -3.50 11.53
CA GLY A 37 13.94 -4.73 11.38
C GLY A 37 14.67 -4.83 10.04
N ARG A 38 15.54 -5.79 9.95
CA ARG A 38 16.14 -6.10 8.67
C ARG A 38 15.15 -6.91 7.84
N PHE A 39 14.94 -6.47 6.60
CA PHE A 39 14.25 -7.28 5.62
C PHE A 39 15.29 -7.98 4.76
N THR A 40 15.15 -9.32 4.64
CA THR A 40 15.98 -10.09 3.73
C THR A 40 15.17 -10.45 2.51
N THR A 41 15.60 -9.97 1.33
CA THR A 41 14.93 -10.27 0.08
C THR A 41 14.99 -11.76 -0.20
N PRO A 42 13.86 -12.43 -0.47
CA PRO A 42 13.87 -13.84 -0.86
C PRO A 42 14.68 -14.07 -2.13
N ASP A 43 15.28 -15.26 -2.26
CA ASP A 43 16.10 -15.56 -3.42
C ASP A 43 15.28 -15.82 -4.69
N ASN A 44 14.16 -16.53 -4.55
CA ASN A 44 13.36 -16.92 -5.73
C ASN A 44 11.89 -17.10 -5.37
N SER A 45 11.35 -16.19 -4.60
CA SER A 45 9.93 -16.17 -4.25
C SER A 45 9.42 -14.75 -4.21
N PRO A 46 8.09 -14.54 -4.36
CA PRO A 46 7.52 -13.20 -4.35
C PRO A 46 7.73 -12.47 -3.03
N TRP A 47 7.82 -11.16 -3.13
CA TRP A 47 7.82 -10.26 -1.99
C TRP A 47 7.21 -8.93 -2.39
N MET A 48 6.87 -8.09 -1.42
CA MET A 48 6.32 -6.77 -1.70
C MET A 48 6.90 -5.72 -0.76
N ARG A 49 6.73 -4.48 -1.14
CA ARG A 49 7.21 -3.33 -0.38
C ARG A 49 6.15 -2.26 -0.41
N ASP A 50 5.88 -1.63 0.72
CA ASP A 50 4.94 -0.50 0.76
C ASP A 50 5.69 0.82 0.96
N THR A 51 5.05 1.90 0.54
CA THR A 51 5.55 3.26 0.70
C THR A 51 4.37 4.21 0.84
N ILE A 52 4.50 5.22 1.69
CA ILE A 52 3.47 6.25 1.86
C ILE A 52 4.04 7.57 1.40
N THR A 53 3.36 8.22 0.47
CA THR A 53 3.79 9.51 -0.09
C THR A 53 2.69 10.55 0.16
N VAL A 54 3.05 11.66 0.77
CA VAL A 54 2.15 12.79 0.94
C VAL A 54 2.27 13.70 -0.28
N LEU A 55 1.14 13.98 -0.94
CA LEU A 55 1.10 14.88 -2.08
C LEU A 55 0.71 16.29 -1.70
N ASP A 56 -0.27 16.44 -0.81
CA ASP A 56 -0.81 17.74 -0.46
C ASP A 56 -1.39 17.71 0.94
N GLU A 57 -1.25 18.82 1.65
CA GLU A 57 -1.82 19.00 2.97
C GLU A 57 -2.54 20.34 2.99
N ILE A 58 -3.85 20.29 3.19
CA ILE A 58 -4.73 21.46 3.16
C ILE A 58 -5.21 21.73 4.58
N GLN A 59 -5.11 22.98 5.00
CA GLN A 59 -5.62 23.43 6.29
C GLN A 59 -6.52 24.65 6.09
N ASP A 60 -7.75 24.59 6.60
CA ASP A 60 -8.62 25.75 6.56
C ASP A 60 -8.51 26.57 7.84
N PRO A 61 -9.09 27.80 7.87
CA PRO A 61 -9.02 28.68 9.04
C PRO A 61 -9.65 28.12 10.29
N CYS A 62 -10.54 27.14 10.18
CA CYS A 62 -11.21 26.50 11.30
C CYS A 62 -10.41 25.32 11.87
N LYS A 63 -9.15 25.22 11.53
CA LYS A 63 -8.21 24.16 11.97
C LYS A 63 -8.56 22.77 11.46
N TRP A 64 -9.42 22.69 10.47
CA TRP A 64 -9.66 21.45 9.77
C TRP A 64 -8.48 21.16 8.84
N LYS A 65 -8.01 19.92 8.83
CA LYS A 65 -6.90 19.50 7.98
C LYS A 65 -7.30 18.34 7.10
N ARG A 66 -6.74 18.33 5.89
CA ARG A 66 -6.88 17.22 4.97
C ARG A 66 -5.51 16.92 4.36
N THR A 67 -5.10 15.68 4.43
CA THR A 67 -3.87 15.21 3.79
C THR A 67 -4.25 14.24 2.69
N GLU A 68 -3.71 14.48 1.51
CA GLU A 68 -3.87 13.61 0.35
C GLU A 68 -2.54 12.96 0.03
N GLY A 69 -2.58 11.71 -0.42
CA GLY A 69 -1.36 11.01 -0.76
C GLY A 69 -1.60 9.73 -1.51
N PHE A 70 -0.52 8.99 -1.66
CA PHE A 70 -0.53 7.64 -2.23
C PHE A 70 -0.03 6.65 -1.20
N TYR A 71 -0.73 5.52 -1.09
CA TYR A 71 -0.17 4.32 -0.52
C TYR A 71 0.26 3.44 -1.69
N THR A 72 1.56 3.19 -1.80
CA THR A 72 2.13 2.47 -2.93
C THR A 72 2.57 1.08 -2.48
N ILE A 73 2.12 0.06 -3.18
CA ILE A 73 2.55 -1.32 -2.95
C ILE A 73 3.28 -1.78 -4.21
N ASP A 74 4.56 -2.10 -4.06
CA ASP A 74 5.36 -2.67 -5.13
C ASP A 74 5.39 -4.18 -4.98
N LEU A 75 4.95 -4.89 -6.01
CA LEU A 75 5.01 -6.35 -6.07
C LEU A 75 6.24 -6.78 -6.85
N PHE A 76 6.98 -7.74 -6.28
CA PHE A 76 8.17 -8.32 -6.91
C PHE A 76 7.95 -9.82 -7.03
N HIS A 77 7.94 -10.32 -8.26
CA HIS A 77 7.83 -11.75 -8.53
C HIS A 77 9.03 -12.20 -9.34
N PRO A 78 9.50 -13.44 -9.16
CA PRO A 78 10.61 -13.95 -9.98
C PRO A 78 10.26 -13.87 -11.46
N ASP A 79 11.22 -13.47 -12.29
CA ASP A 79 10.97 -13.25 -13.71
C ASP A 79 10.72 -14.55 -14.50
N ASP A 80 11.01 -15.70 -13.91
CA ASP A 80 10.73 -17.00 -14.49
C ASP A 80 9.36 -17.57 -14.10
N SER A 81 8.63 -16.91 -13.20
CA SER A 81 7.33 -17.40 -12.71
C SER A 81 6.14 -16.96 -13.56
N GLY A 82 6.36 -16.08 -14.53
CA GLY A 82 5.28 -15.49 -15.32
C GLY A 82 4.51 -14.41 -14.56
N ILE A 83 3.58 -13.77 -15.26
CA ILE A 83 2.89 -12.59 -14.73
C ILE A 83 1.56 -12.92 -14.04
N ASN A 84 1.00 -14.12 -14.25
CA ASN A 84 -0.36 -14.41 -13.81
C ASN A 84 -0.53 -14.33 -12.29
N SER A 85 0.36 -14.94 -11.53
CA SER A 85 0.24 -14.92 -10.08
C SER A 85 0.45 -13.51 -9.51
N MET A 86 1.31 -12.71 -10.12
CA MET A 86 1.51 -11.32 -9.74
C MET A 86 0.23 -10.49 -9.95
N TYR A 87 -0.42 -10.64 -11.10
CA TYR A 87 -1.66 -9.92 -11.39
C TYR A 87 -2.83 -10.44 -10.55
N ASP A 88 -2.85 -11.72 -10.19
CA ASP A 88 -3.86 -12.26 -9.27
C ASP A 88 -3.76 -11.61 -7.89
N THR A 89 -2.55 -11.48 -7.36
CA THR A 89 -2.30 -10.77 -6.10
C THR A 89 -2.70 -9.31 -6.22
N ALA A 90 -2.34 -8.65 -7.31
CA ALA A 90 -2.70 -7.26 -7.55
C ALA A 90 -4.21 -7.05 -7.58
N LYS A 91 -4.95 -7.97 -8.20
CA LYS A 91 -6.41 -7.92 -8.25
C LYS A 91 -7.02 -8.01 -6.85
N GLN A 92 -6.51 -8.89 -6.01
CA GLN A 92 -6.98 -9.02 -4.63
C GLN A 92 -6.71 -7.76 -3.83
N LEU A 93 -5.53 -7.17 -3.99
CA LEU A 93 -5.16 -5.93 -3.31
C LEU A 93 -6.01 -4.75 -3.80
N ARG A 94 -6.34 -4.72 -5.08
CA ARG A 94 -7.24 -3.70 -5.63
C ARG A 94 -8.61 -3.76 -4.97
N VAL A 95 -9.19 -4.95 -4.84
CA VAL A 95 -10.47 -5.13 -4.17
C VAL A 95 -10.39 -4.68 -2.71
N LEU A 96 -9.27 -4.96 -2.05
CA LEU A 96 -9.06 -4.58 -0.65
C LEU A 96 -9.06 -3.07 -0.46
N PHE A 97 -8.46 -2.32 -1.37
CA PHE A 97 -8.19 -0.91 -1.17
C PHE A 97 -9.04 0.05 -2.00
N GLU A 98 -9.63 -0.38 -3.12
CA GLU A 98 -10.32 0.54 -4.01
C GLU A 98 -11.64 1.02 -3.43
N ASN A 99 -11.82 2.34 -3.34
CA ASN A 99 -13.04 2.99 -2.88
C ASN A 99 -13.51 2.50 -1.51
N GLN A 100 -12.61 2.48 -0.55
CA GLN A 100 -12.88 2.00 0.81
C GLN A 100 -12.83 3.14 1.83
N VAL A 101 -13.54 2.94 2.94
CA VAL A 101 -13.48 3.83 4.10
C VAL A 101 -13.16 2.97 5.32
N PHE A 102 -12.07 3.27 5.99
CA PHE A 102 -11.66 2.56 7.20
C PHE A 102 -10.86 3.49 8.10
N SER A 103 -11.14 3.40 9.40
CA SER A 103 -10.59 4.35 10.37
C SER A 103 -10.84 5.78 9.87
N ASN A 104 -9.81 6.61 9.77
CA ASN A 104 -9.91 7.96 9.25
C ASN A 104 -9.33 8.07 7.84
N VAL A 105 -9.36 6.99 7.10
CA VAL A 105 -8.80 6.92 5.74
C VAL A 105 -9.92 6.67 4.74
N LYS A 106 -9.91 7.43 3.66
CA LYS A 106 -10.77 7.19 2.51
C LYS A 106 -9.89 6.97 1.30
N THR A 107 -10.02 5.80 0.70
CA THR A 107 -9.29 5.47 -0.51
C THR A 107 -10.18 5.69 -1.73
N MET A 108 -9.55 6.01 -2.83
CA MET A 108 -10.21 6.21 -4.11
C MET A 108 -9.79 5.11 -5.08
N ASN A 109 -9.39 5.46 -6.27
CA ASN A 109 -8.99 4.47 -7.26
C ASN A 109 -7.61 3.87 -6.95
N VAL A 110 -7.41 2.67 -7.43
CA VAL A 110 -6.12 1.98 -7.41
C VAL A 110 -5.59 1.90 -8.84
N GLU A 111 -4.41 2.46 -9.06
CA GLU A 111 -3.76 2.42 -10.36
C GLU A 111 -2.73 1.30 -10.39
N LEU A 112 -2.74 0.51 -11.45
CA LEU A 112 -1.76 -0.55 -11.67
C LEU A 112 -0.76 -0.08 -12.71
N ASN A 113 0.51 -0.02 -12.31
CA ASN A 113 1.59 0.45 -13.17
C ASN A 113 2.66 -0.65 -13.30
N PRO A 114 2.69 -1.38 -14.42
CA PRO A 114 3.81 -2.26 -14.69
C PRO A 114 5.07 -1.43 -14.82
N LEU A 115 6.12 -1.84 -14.11
CA LEU A 115 7.42 -1.18 -14.14
C LEU A 115 8.42 -2.01 -14.93
N PRO A 116 9.48 -1.38 -15.45
CA PRO A 116 10.55 -2.13 -16.10
C PRO A 116 11.11 -3.20 -15.19
N ASP A 117 11.47 -4.35 -15.77
CA ASP A 117 12.05 -5.45 -15.02
C ASP A 117 13.32 -5.00 -14.31
N GLU A 118 13.47 -5.43 -13.07
CA GLU A 118 14.69 -5.27 -12.31
C GLU A 118 15.17 -6.67 -11.97
N LYS A 119 15.94 -7.24 -12.87
CA LYS A 119 16.32 -8.64 -12.77
C LYS A 119 16.93 -8.99 -11.41
N PRO A 120 16.50 -10.11 -10.81
CA PRO A 120 15.68 -11.18 -11.39
C PRO A 120 14.16 -11.00 -11.19
N TRP A 121 13.67 -9.77 -11.01
CA TRP A 121 12.29 -9.50 -10.60
C TRP A 121 11.46 -8.85 -11.70
N LEU A 122 10.22 -9.36 -11.87
CA LEU A 122 9.14 -8.62 -12.50
C LEU A 122 8.57 -7.67 -11.45
N ARG A 123 8.17 -6.48 -11.88
CA ARG A 123 7.67 -5.45 -10.95
C ARG A 123 6.31 -4.93 -11.38
N LEU A 124 5.39 -4.87 -10.42
CA LEU A 124 4.09 -4.23 -10.61
C LEU A 124 3.83 -3.31 -9.43
N GLN A 125 3.48 -2.06 -9.72
CA GLN A 125 3.22 -1.06 -8.69
C GLN A 125 1.73 -0.78 -8.61
N LEU A 126 1.17 -0.84 -7.40
CA LEU A 126 -0.18 -0.37 -7.11
C LEU A 126 -0.08 0.98 -6.42
N ASN A 127 -0.71 1.99 -7.00
CA ASN A 127 -0.84 3.31 -6.37
C ASN A 127 -2.27 3.50 -5.90
N ILE A 128 -2.44 3.61 -4.59
CA ILE A 128 -3.73 3.77 -3.95
C ILE A 128 -3.87 5.22 -3.53
N ASN A 129 -4.73 5.95 -4.22
CA ASN A 129 -5.04 7.33 -3.84
C ASN A 129 -5.85 7.33 -2.56
N PHE A 130 -5.43 8.11 -1.58
CA PHE A 130 -6.16 8.22 -0.34
C PHE A 130 -6.16 9.65 0.19
N TYR A 131 -7.09 9.93 1.09
CA TYR A 131 -7.03 11.12 1.91
C TYR A 131 -7.50 10.80 3.33
N THR A 132 -7.03 11.61 4.26
CA THR A 132 -7.46 11.61 5.65
C THR A 132 -7.73 13.03 6.07
N GLU A 133 -8.73 13.24 6.91
CA GLU A 133 -9.12 14.58 7.33
C GLU A 133 -9.64 14.59 8.77
N GLY A 134 -9.56 15.76 9.41
CA GLY A 134 -10.01 15.92 10.76
C GLY A 134 -9.56 17.26 11.35
N MET A 135 -9.82 17.44 12.61
CA MET A 135 -9.41 18.64 13.33
C MET A 135 -8.35 18.37 14.36
#